data_17215c5a6527d027b4ac24127139ebde
#
_entry.id   17215c5a6527d027b4ac24127139ebde
#
_cell.length_a   1.000
_cell.length_b   1.000
_cell.length_c   1.000
_cell.angle_alpha   90.00
_cell.angle_beta   90.00
_cell.angle_gamma   90.00
#
_symmetry.space_group_name_H-M   'P 1'
#
loop_
_entity.id
_entity.type
_entity.pdbx_description
1 polymer ?
#
loop_
_entity_poly.entity_id
_entity_poly.type
_entity_poly.pdbx_seq_one_letter_code
_entity_poly.pdbx_strand_id
1 'polypeptide(L)'
;IITDIHSYISALDNALDIIESRKNVDQIICLGDCFSLGPEPEKTLKKLKEINNCIFIRGNHDRYIIEKLWEEELPTLEGMDPYDPVCKAIVENEKWTAEKIGDEGVDFIRKMAISHREIVDSTLIEFTHAWYQRDDHPPSIEEALNWKKHVNASTKNIEKFIFVHGHVHV
;
A
#
# COMPACT_ATOMS: atom_id res chain seq x y z
N ILE A 1 4.52 4.76 10.50
CA ILE A 1 4.11 3.95 9.33
C ILE A 1 2.75 3.37 9.63
N ILE A 2 1.83 3.38 8.66
CA ILE A 2 0.55 2.66 8.63
C ILE A 2 0.49 1.83 7.34
N THR A 3 -0.22 0.72 7.34
CA THR A 3 -0.35 -0.17 6.18
C THR A 3 -1.60 -1.02 6.27
N ASP A 4 -2.05 -1.56 5.14
CA ASP A 4 -3.09 -2.59 5.06
C ASP A 4 -4.37 -2.20 5.84
N ILE A 5 -4.87 -0.99 5.56
CA ILE A 5 -6.03 -0.38 6.24
C ILE A 5 -7.32 -1.10 5.86
N HIS A 6 -7.43 -1.51 4.59
CA HIS A 6 -8.54 -2.28 4.05
C HIS A 6 -9.92 -1.74 4.43
N SER A 7 -10.14 -0.44 4.28
CA SER A 7 -11.44 0.19 4.56
C SER A 7 -11.98 0.00 5.99
N TYR A 8 -11.14 -0.31 6.97
CA TYR A 8 -11.50 -0.40 8.38
C TYR A 8 -11.27 0.93 9.10
N ILE A 9 -12.26 1.82 9.03
CA ILE A 9 -12.15 3.19 9.58
C ILE A 9 -11.83 3.20 11.08
N SER A 10 -12.38 2.30 11.87
CA SER A 10 -12.11 2.24 13.31
C SER A 10 -10.65 1.89 13.64
N ALA A 11 -10.03 1.03 12.83
CA ALA A 11 -8.61 0.70 12.98
C ALA A 11 -7.73 1.90 12.57
N LEU A 12 -8.09 2.59 11.48
CA LEU A 12 -7.41 3.81 11.06
C LEU A 12 -7.52 4.93 12.11
N ASP A 13 -8.71 5.19 12.65
CA ASP A 13 -8.90 6.18 13.69
C ASP A 13 -8.04 5.87 14.92
N ASN A 14 -8.05 4.64 15.41
CA ASN A 14 -7.20 4.23 16.53
C ASN A 14 -5.70 4.42 16.24
N ALA A 15 -5.25 4.10 15.03
CA ALA A 15 -3.85 4.29 14.65
C ALA A 15 -3.48 5.79 14.62
N LEU A 16 -4.37 6.64 14.09
CA LEU A 16 -4.17 8.08 14.07
C LEU A 16 -4.17 8.70 15.47
N ASP A 17 -5.07 8.27 16.35
CA ASP A 17 -5.08 8.71 17.77
C ASP A 17 -3.76 8.38 18.48
N ILE A 18 -3.21 7.20 18.23
CA ILE A 18 -1.89 6.80 18.75
C ILE A 18 -0.80 7.72 18.18
N ILE A 19 -0.83 8.01 16.88
CA ILE A 19 0.14 8.90 16.22
C ILE A 19 0.04 10.31 16.81
N GLU A 20 -1.16 10.87 16.93
CA GLU A 20 -1.39 12.22 17.48
C GLU A 20 -0.95 12.33 18.95
N SER A 21 -1.09 11.26 19.73
CA SER A 21 -0.60 11.22 21.11
C SER A 21 0.93 11.34 21.23
N ARG A 22 1.66 11.08 20.13
CA ARG A 22 3.12 11.13 20.08
C ARG A 22 3.58 12.50 19.56
N LYS A 23 4.34 13.23 20.39
CA LYS A 23 4.81 14.59 20.10
C LYS A 23 5.95 14.68 19.07
N ASN A 24 6.47 13.56 18.60
CA ASN A 24 7.66 13.48 17.77
C ASN A 24 7.44 12.71 16.46
N VAL A 25 6.26 12.83 15.89
CA VAL A 25 5.97 12.30 14.55
C VAL A 25 5.96 13.47 13.57
N ASP A 26 6.92 13.49 12.67
CA ASP A 26 7.06 14.53 11.65
C ASP A 26 6.32 14.18 10.36
N GLN A 27 6.20 12.89 10.05
CA GLN A 27 5.61 12.41 8.81
C GLN A 27 4.95 11.04 9.00
N ILE A 28 3.91 10.80 8.21
CA ILE A 28 3.25 9.51 8.10
C ILE A 28 3.57 8.91 6.73
N ILE A 29 3.89 7.62 6.68
CA ILE A 29 4.01 6.86 5.43
C ILE A 29 2.98 5.74 5.48
N CYS A 30 2.05 5.76 4.52
CA CYS A 30 1.06 4.71 4.31
C CYS A 30 1.56 3.79 3.21
N LEU A 31 1.75 2.50 3.52
CA LEU A 31 2.37 1.55 2.60
C LEU A 31 1.37 0.86 1.66
N GLY A 32 0.14 1.33 1.57
CA GLY A 32 -0.85 0.82 0.62
C GLY A 32 -1.92 -0.06 1.24
N ASP A 33 -2.70 -0.65 0.36
CA ASP A 33 -3.93 -1.39 0.66
C ASP A 33 -4.85 -0.59 1.57
N CYS A 34 -5.11 0.65 1.13
CA CYS A 34 -5.98 1.56 1.85
C CYS A 34 -7.44 1.13 1.79
N PHE A 35 -7.83 0.53 0.67
CA PHE A 35 -9.20 0.19 0.33
C PHE A 35 -9.40 -1.31 0.20
N SER A 36 -10.63 -1.71 -0.19
CA SER A 36 -11.06 -3.09 -0.35
C SER A 36 -11.17 -3.90 0.94
N LEU A 37 -11.80 -5.06 0.87
CA LEU A 37 -12.03 -6.05 1.91
C LEU A 37 -12.86 -5.56 3.11
N GLY A 38 -12.72 -4.33 3.53
CA GLY A 38 -13.44 -3.78 4.67
C GLY A 38 -14.72 -3.03 4.30
N PRO A 39 -15.56 -2.69 5.30
CA PRO A 39 -16.94 -2.27 5.08
C PRO A 39 -17.13 -0.77 4.81
N GLU A 40 -16.13 0.09 5.00
CA GLU A 40 -16.33 1.55 5.06
C GLU A 40 -15.38 2.35 4.14
N PRO A 41 -15.32 2.03 2.82
CA PRO A 41 -14.36 2.66 1.91
C PRO A 41 -14.57 4.17 1.76
N GLU A 42 -15.82 4.67 1.75
CA GLU A 42 -16.14 6.10 1.65
C GLU A 42 -15.63 6.90 2.86
N LYS A 43 -15.82 6.35 4.06
CA LYS A 43 -15.32 7.00 5.29
C LYS A 43 -13.80 6.96 5.35
N THR A 44 -13.21 5.85 4.93
CA THR A 44 -11.76 5.69 4.85
C THR A 44 -11.17 6.71 3.87
N LEU A 45 -11.73 6.86 2.67
CA LEU A 45 -11.28 7.87 1.70
C LEU A 45 -11.32 9.28 2.31
N LYS A 46 -12.44 9.64 2.95
CA LYS A 46 -12.56 10.94 3.61
C LYS A 46 -11.47 11.15 4.65
N LYS A 47 -11.26 10.18 5.53
CA LYS A 47 -10.25 10.27 6.59
C LYS A 47 -8.84 10.36 6.02
N LEU A 48 -8.48 9.53 5.02
CA LEU A 48 -7.15 9.56 4.40
C LEU A 48 -6.83 10.92 3.76
N LYS A 49 -7.82 11.58 3.16
CA LYS A 49 -7.66 12.92 2.58
C LYS A 49 -7.47 14.02 3.64
N GLU A 50 -7.86 13.78 4.87
CA GLU A 50 -7.69 14.71 6.00
C GLU A 50 -6.30 14.58 6.66
N ILE A 51 -5.56 13.50 6.39
CA ILE A 51 -4.23 13.28 6.97
C ILE A 51 -3.23 14.26 6.34
N ASN A 52 -2.68 15.13 7.17
CA ASN A 52 -1.62 16.04 6.75
C ASN A 52 -0.27 15.33 6.77
N ASN A 53 0.63 15.75 5.87
CA ASN A 53 2.02 15.27 5.80
C ASN A 53 2.11 13.72 5.71
N CYS A 54 1.30 13.12 4.85
CA CYS A 54 1.29 11.69 4.57
C CYS A 54 1.77 11.40 3.15
N ILE A 55 2.70 10.46 3.04
CA ILE A 55 3.07 9.85 1.76
C ILE A 55 2.27 8.57 1.62
N PHE A 56 1.51 8.47 0.53
CA PHE A 56 0.73 7.29 0.20
C PHE A 56 1.46 6.47 -0.86
N ILE A 57 1.70 5.21 -0.56
CA ILE A 57 2.20 4.20 -1.48
C ILE A 57 1.00 3.33 -1.87
N ARG A 58 0.95 2.90 -3.10
CA ARG A 58 -0.13 2.09 -3.65
C ARG A 58 0.13 0.61 -3.38
N GLY A 59 -0.87 -0.09 -2.85
CA GLY A 59 -0.87 -1.54 -2.69
C GLY A 59 -1.50 -2.27 -3.89
N ASN A 60 -1.50 -3.61 -3.83
CA ASN A 60 -2.07 -4.43 -4.88
C ASN A 60 -3.60 -4.28 -4.95
N HIS A 61 -4.31 -4.21 -3.83
CA HIS A 61 -5.76 -3.97 -3.83
C HIS A 61 -6.10 -2.57 -4.37
N ASP A 62 -5.31 -1.56 -4.04
CA ASP A 62 -5.46 -0.22 -4.63
C ASP A 62 -5.23 -0.25 -6.16
N ARG A 63 -4.26 -1.04 -6.65
CA ARG A 63 -4.00 -1.24 -8.09
C ARG A 63 -5.15 -1.97 -8.78
N TYR A 64 -5.71 -3.02 -8.19
CA TYR A 64 -6.84 -3.76 -8.75
C TYR A 64 -8.05 -2.87 -9.00
N ILE A 65 -8.28 -1.87 -8.15
CA ILE A 65 -9.33 -0.86 -8.35
C ILE A 65 -9.04 -0.01 -9.59
N ILE A 66 -7.80 0.48 -9.78
CA ILE A 66 -7.45 1.31 -10.94
C ILE A 66 -7.54 0.53 -12.25
N GLU A 67 -7.06 -0.71 -12.24
CA GLU A 67 -7.01 -1.60 -13.40
C GLU A 67 -8.38 -2.23 -13.69
N LYS A 68 -9.34 -2.10 -12.76
CA LYS A 68 -10.68 -2.69 -12.86
C LYS A 68 -10.61 -4.20 -13.06
N LEU A 69 -9.93 -4.87 -12.14
CA LEU A 69 -9.70 -6.32 -12.18
C LEU A 69 -10.96 -7.13 -12.56
N TRP A 70 -12.14 -6.67 -12.15
CA TRP A 70 -13.43 -7.32 -12.44
C TRP A 70 -13.87 -7.24 -13.90
N GLU A 71 -13.20 -6.46 -14.76
CA GLU A 71 -13.47 -6.37 -16.21
C GLU A 71 -12.63 -7.38 -17.02
N GLU A 72 -11.71 -8.11 -16.40
CA GLU A 72 -10.95 -9.16 -17.04
C GLU A 72 -11.81 -10.38 -17.38
N GLU A 73 -11.44 -11.12 -18.43
CA GLU A 73 -12.17 -12.31 -18.85
C GLU A 73 -12.18 -13.39 -17.76
N LEU A 74 -11.07 -13.53 -17.03
CA LEU A 74 -10.92 -14.46 -15.93
C LEU A 74 -10.18 -13.77 -14.76
N PRO A 75 -10.90 -12.91 -14.00
CA PRO A 75 -10.26 -12.13 -12.95
C PRO A 75 -9.77 -13.03 -11.82
N THR A 76 -8.54 -12.82 -11.42
CA THR A 76 -7.92 -13.57 -10.32
C THR A 76 -6.95 -12.69 -9.55
N LEU A 77 -6.74 -13.06 -8.29
CA LEU A 77 -5.65 -12.54 -7.47
C LEU A 77 -4.48 -13.51 -7.53
N GLU A 78 -3.27 -13.00 -7.41
CA GLU A 78 -2.08 -13.82 -7.55
C GLU A 78 -2.08 -15.01 -6.57
N GLY A 79 -1.79 -16.19 -7.10
CA GLY A 79 -1.77 -17.43 -6.33
C GLY A 79 -3.13 -18.05 -6.02
N MET A 80 -4.25 -17.41 -6.44
CA MET A 80 -5.60 -17.95 -6.23
C MET A 80 -6.15 -18.60 -7.50
N ASP A 81 -6.96 -19.63 -7.30
CA ASP A 81 -7.76 -20.19 -8.38
C ASP A 81 -8.91 -19.22 -8.71
N PRO A 82 -9.05 -18.75 -9.97
CA PRO A 82 -10.12 -17.85 -10.37
C PRO A 82 -11.54 -18.43 -10.19
N TYR A 83 -11.63 -19.75 -10.06
CA TYR A 83 -12.91 -20.43 -9.79
C TYR A 83 -13.22 -20.54 -8.31
N ASP A 84 -12.25 -20.26 -7.43
CA ASP A 84 -12.47 -20.27 -5.98
C ASP A 84 -13.52 -19.23 -5.58
N PRO A 85 -14.52 -19.61 -4.79
CA PRO A 85 -15.53 -18.68 -4.28
C PRO A 85 -14.94 -17.49 -3.51
N VAL A 86 -13.82 -17.68 -2.80
CA VAL A 86 -13.14 -16.60 -2.08
C VAL A 86 -12.50 -15.61 -3.04
N CYS A 87 -11.81 -16.10 -4.09
CA CYS A 87 -11.26 -15.24 -5.14
C CYS A 87 -12.35 -14.38 -5.79
N LYS A 88 -13.46 -15.00 -6.19
CA LYS A 88 -14.62 -14.28 -6.76
C LYS A 88 -15.18 -13.24 -5.81
N ALA A 89 -15.34 -13.57 -4.52
CA ALA A 89 -15.85 -12.63 -3.54
C ALA A 89 -14.93 -11.42 -3.36
N ILE A 90 -13.61 -11.61 -3.41
CA ILE A 90 -12.65 -10.51 -3.35
C ILE A 90 -12.77 -9.64 -4.60
N VAL A 91 -12.81 -10.22 -5.80
CA VAL A 91 -12.99 -9.49 -7.06
C VAL A 91 -14.30 -8.67 -7.06
N GLU A 92 -15.40 -9.24 -6.56
CA GLU A 92 -16.66 -8.52 -6.40
C GLU A 92 -16.54 -7.37 -5.39
N ASN A 93 -15.78 -7.58 -4.32
CA ASN A 93 -15.52 -6.54 -3.32
C ASN A 93 -14.68 -5.39 -3.90
N GLU A 94 -13.69 -5.66 -4.77
CA GLU A 94 -12.94 -4.63 -5.50
C GLU A 94 -13.88 -3.72 -6.30
N LYS A 95 -14.77 -4.33 -7.08
CA LYS A 95 -15.78 -3.61 -7.84
C LYS A 95 -16.68 -2.75 -6.96
N TRP A 96 -17.24 -3.35 -5.92
CA TRP A 96 -18.09 -2.66 -4.96
C TRP A 96 -17.35 -1.48 -4.30
N THR A 97 -16.10 -1.69 -3.92
CA THR A 97 -15.25 -0.64 -3.33
C THR A 97 -15.05 0.51 -4.30
N ALA A 98 -14.72 0.21 -5.56
CA ALA A 98 -14.57 1.23 -6.61
C ALA A 98 -15.85 2.06 -6.82
N GLU A 99 -17.02 1.39 -6.85
CA GLU A 99 -18.32 2.06 -6.94
C GLU A 99 -18.57 2.99 -5.74
N LYS A 100 -18.15 2.58 -4.55
CA LYS A 100 -18.33 3.35 -3.31
C LYS A 100 -17.43 4.58 -3.21
N ILE A 101 -16.15 4.45 -3.57
CA ILE A 101 -15.22 5.59 -3.55
C ILE A 101 -15.37 6.52 -4.76
N GLY A 102 -15.99 6.04 -5.84
CA GLY A 102 -16.24 6.79 -7.07
C GLY A 102 -14.95 7.32 -7.73
N ASP A 103 -15.13 8.19 -8.73
CA ASP A 103 -14.02 8.77 -9.48
C ASP A 103 -13.02 9.51 -8.58
N GLU A 104 -13.51 10.16 -7.53
CA GLU A 104 -12.66 10.89 -6.58
C GLU A 104 -11.68 9.95 -5.85
N GLY A 105 -12.14 8.78 -5.42
CA GLY A 105 -11.31 7.77 -4.77
C GLY A 105 -10.33 7.12 -5.74
N VAL A 106 -10.78 6.81 -6.96
CA VAL A 106 -9.91 6.28 -8.01
C VAL A 106 -8.80 7.27 -8.36
N ASP A 107 -9.12 8.56 -8.46
CA ASP A 107 -8.11 9.61 -8.71
C ASP A 107 -7.17 9.82 -7.51
N PHE A 108 -7.65 9.61 -6.29
CA PHE A 108 -6.78 9.60 -5.10
C PHE A 108 -5.77 8.46 -5.17
N ILE A 109 -6.22 7.24 -5.49
CA ILE A 109 -5.34 6.06 -5.63
C ILE A 109 -4.32 6.26 -6.77
N ARG A 110 -4.73 6.81 -7.92
CA ARG A 110 -3.82 7.06 -9.06
C ARG A 110 -2.65 7.98 -8.72
N LYS A 111 -2.81 8.84 -7.74
CA LYS A 111 -1.77 9.76 -7.27
C LYS A 111 -0.81 9.14 -6.27
N MET A 112 -1.11 7.97 -5.75
CA MET A 112 -0.23 7.25 -4.83
C MET A 112 1.07 6.83 -5.54
N ALA A 113 2.18 6.93 -4.82
CA ALA A 113 3.48 6.48 -5.33
C ALA A 113 3.56 4.94 -5.35
N ILE A 114 4.47 4.38 -6.16
CA ILE A 114 4.79 2.94 -6.12
C ILE A 114 5.82 2.64 -5.02
N SER A 115 6.70 3.60 -4.77
CA SER A 115 7.71 3.52 -3.71
C SER A 115 8.06 4.91 -3.20
N HIS A 116 8.64 4.96 -2.04
CA HIS A 116 9.24 6.17 -1.47
C HIS A 116 10.60 5.86 -0.89
N ARG A 117 11.55 6.78 -1.04
CA ARG A 117 12.92 6.63 -0.55
C ARG A 117 13.33 7.81 0.29
N GLU A 118 13.94 7.52 1.41
CA GLU A 118 14.55 8.51 2.29
C GLU A 118 15.99 8.15 2.60
N ILE A 119 16.80 9.18 2.84
CA ILE A 119 18.16 9.03 3.37
C ILE A 119 18.21 9.82 4.67
N VAL A 120 18.43 9.11 5.76
CA VAL A 120 18.61 9.68 7.09
C VAL A 120 20.03 9.37 7.54
N ASP A 121 20.86 10.39 7.67
CA ASP A 121 22.31 10.26 7.91
C ASP A 121 22.97 9.40 6.82
N SER A 122 23.52 8.24 7.19
CA SER A 122 24.11 7.25 6.28
C SER A 122 23.20 6.04 6.05
N THR A 123 21.91 6.14 6.39
CA THR A 123 20.94 5.06 6.23
C THR A 123 19.99 5.38 5.10
N LEU A 124 19.92 4.51 4.10
CA LEU A 124 18.92 4.55 3.05
C LEU A 124 17.74 3.68 3.44
N ILE A 125 16.55 4.25 3.41
CA ILE A 125 15.30 3.56 3.73
C ILE A 125 14.43 3.57 2.46
N GLU A 126 14.03 2.41 2.00
CA GLU A 126 13.11 2.22 0.89
C GLU A 126 11.77 1.72 1.42
N PHE A 127 10.70 2.35 0.98
CA PHE A 127 9.32 2.02 1.34
C PHE A 127 8.57 1.58 0.09
N THR A 128 7.91 0.42 0.16
CA THR A 128 7.00 -0.09 -0.88
C THR A 128 5.83 -0.78 -0.22
N HIS A 129 4.79 -1.13 -0.99
CA HIS A 129 3.75 -2.00 -0.44
C HIS A 129 4.29 -3.44 -0.25
N ALA A 130 4.73 -4.08 -1.32
CA ALA A 130 5.46 -5.35 -1.29
C ALA A 130 6.78 -5.22 -2.04
N TRP A 131 6.79 -5.35 -3.39
CA TRP A 131 7.99 -5.19 -4.20
C TRP A 131 7.75 -4.38 -5.48
N TYR A 132 7.81 -3.05 -5.41
CA TYR A 132 7.60 -2.15 -6.56
C TYR A 132 6.33 -2.47 -7.36
N GLN A 133 6.45 -2.73 -8.69
CA GLN A 133 5.31 -3.09 -9.54
C GLN A 133 4.78 -4.51 -9.32
N ARG A 134 5.57 -5.37 -8.68
CA ARG A 134 5.10 -6.68 -8.19
C ARG A 134 4.64 -6.54 -6.74
N ASP A 135 3.56 -5.81 -6.58
CA ASP A 135 3.04 -5.32 -5.31
C ASP A 135 2.23 -6.36 -4.50
N ASP A 136 2.14 -7.57 -4.99
CA ASP A 136 1.46 -8.73 -4.39
C ASP A 136 2.43 -9.80 -3.85
N HIS A 137 3.74 -9.54 -3.86
CA HIS A 137 4.76 -10.43 -3.31
C HIS A 137 5.88 -9.65 -2.61
N PRO A 138 6.28 -10.06 -1.39
CA PRO A 138 7.48 -9.52 -0.78
C PRO A 138 8.72 -9.94 -1.57
N PRO A 139 9.83 -9.17 -1.47
CA PRO A 139 11.07 -9.55 -2.14
C PRO A 139 11.66 -10.84 -1.55
N SER A 140 12.22 -11.67 -2.42
CA SER A 140 13.12 -12.72 -1.99
C SER A 140 14.42 -12.14 -1.43
N ILE A 141 15.17 -12.94 -0.68
CA ILE A 141 16.49 -12.53 -0.16
C ILE A 141 17.42 -12.13 -1.31
N GLU A 142 17.39 -12.86 -2.43
CA GLU A 142 18.22 -12.57 -3.60
C GLU A 142 17.87 -11.23 -4.24
N GLU A 143 16.59 -10.94 -4.41
CA GLU A 143 16.11 -9.66 -4.94
C GLU A 143 16.51 -8.50 -4.04
N ALA A 144 16.33 -8.63 -2.72
CA ALA A 144 16.74 -7.62 -1.76
C ALA A 144 18.26 -7.36 -1.77
N LEU A 145 19.07 -8.41 -1.90
CA LEU A 145 20.52 -8.29 -2.04
C LEU A 145 20.94 -7.64 -3.37
N ASN A 146 20.27 -7.97 -4.47
CA ASN A 146 20.51 -7.35 -5.76
C ASN A 146 20.09 -5.88 -5.77
N TRP A 147 18.94 -5.56 -5.20
CA TRP A 147 18.53 -4.17 -4.98
C TRP A 147 19.61 -3.38 -4.21
N LYS A 148 20.07 -3.90 -3.07
CA LYS A 148 21.13 -3.27 -2.30
C LYS A 148 22.39 -3.00 -3.11
N LYS A 149 22.83 -3.95 -3.94
CA LYS A 149 24.00 -3.77 -4.82
C LYS A 149 23.81 -2.63 -5.81
N HIS A 150 22.64 -2.57 -6.47
CA HIS A 150 22.32 -1.52 -7.44
C HIS A 150 22.24 -0.14 -6.79
N VAL A 151 21.59 -0.05 -5.65
CA VAL A 151 21.46 1.22 -4.91
C VAL A 151 22.82 1.68 -4.41
N ASN A 152 23.65 0.78 -3.89
CA ASN A 152 25.00 1.11 -3.40
C ASN A 152 25.92 1.61 -4.53
N ALA A 153 25.74 1.11 -5.74
CA ALA A 153 26.50 1.58 -6.92
C ALA A 153 26.10 3.02 -7.34
N SER A 154 24.87 3.43 -7.06
CA SER A 154 24.33 4.72 -7.46
C SER A 154 24.34 5.79 -6.35
N THR A 155 24.58 5.41 -5.10
CA THR A 155 24.48 6.30 -3.94
C THR A 155 25.78 6.26 -3.12
N LYS A 156 26.39 7.41 -2.91
CA LYS A 156 27.65 7.51 -2.15
C LYS A 156 27.36 7.68 -0.65
N ASN A 157 28.21 7.15 0.19
CA ASN A 157 28.19 7.32 1.65
C ASN A 157 27.00 6.67 2.38
N ILE A 158 26.41 5.59 1.84
CA ILE A 158 25.40 4.81 2.51
C ILE A 158 26.04 3.62 3.19
N GLU A 159 25.85 3.52 4.51
CA GLU A 159 26.37 2.45 5.35
C GLU A 159 25.29 1.40 5.65
N LYS A 160 24.03 1.85 5.79
CA LYS A 160 22.90 1.00 6.13
C LYS A 160 21.82 1.08 5.08
N PHE A 161 21.14 -0.06 4.88
CA PHE A 161 20.02 -0.20 3.97
C PHE A 161 18.86 -0.84 4.72
N ILE A 162 17.72 -0.18 4.72
CA ILE A 162 16.49 -0.67 5.31
C ILE A 162 15.46 -0.74 4.20
N PHE A 163 14.81 -1.89 4.07
CA PHE A 163 13.68 -2.08 3.19
C PHE A 163 12.44 -2.31 4.04
N VAL A 164 11.42 -1.49 3.85
CA VAL A 164 10.17 -1.52 4.63
C VAL A 164 9.02 -1.80 3.69
N HIS A 165 8.24 -2.81 4.01
CA HIS A 165 7.06 -3.17 3.23
C HIS A 165 5.87 -3.55 4.12
N GLY A 166 4.66 -3.48 3.55
CA GLY A 166 3.40 -3.99 4.09
C GLY A 166 3.05 -5.35 3.52
N HIS A 167 1.80 -5.54 3.08
CA HIS A 167 1.25 -6.68 2.37
C HIS A 167 1.17 -8.00 3.18
N VAL A 168 2.20 -8.35 3.93
CA VAL A 168 2.22 -9.60 4.71
C VAL A 168 1.57 -9.35 6.06
N HIS A 169 0.33 -9.80 6.21
CA HIS A 169 -0.40 -9.71 7.47
C HIS A 169 0.13 -10.77 8.44
N VAL A 170 0.83 -10.39 9.50
CA VAL A 170 1.40 -11.25 10.54
C VAL A 170 0.85 -10.90 11.91
#